data_e028180a0a785cf302589c544b398589
#
_entry.id   e028180a0a785cf302589c544b398589
#
_cell.length_a   1.000
_cell.length_b   1.000
_cell.length_c   1.000
_cell.angle_alpha   90.00
_cell.angle_beta   90.00
_cell.angle_gamma   90.00
#
_symmetry.space_group_name_H-M   'P 1'
#
loop_
_entity.id
_entity.type
_entity.pdbx_description
1 polymer ?
#
loop_
_entity_poly.entity_id
_entity_poly.type
_entity_poly.pdbx_seq_one_letter_code
_entity_poly.pdbx_strand_id
1 'polypeptide(L)'
;MKVTHDQVLKRLEENNLPYGVLPLQNGLSIVITQRGGRILGPYLSQKGEGLFWMSDAWSHPESFREFLKSGNWNLGGDRVWIAPEIQYGVRDRTDYWGTCHQPEEIDPGHYALEKARPSQWRLAQDMTLSAYNLASGQKQLHLERLIRPVADPLSNVGAYSALIDGVLFAGYEQVVTLTEGQLDDIVSEAWSLIQLNPGGELLIPASPPVEITDYYTPIDESLYSRHFNHLRLKVTGRRQYKVGLKAAHTFGRLGYFNHLADGRAYLVVRNYFNNPSVPYSEEPDSRVGCRGHSIHVYNDGGQFGGFGELEVNLQTIGGETGRSASTDALVLWLYVGASDRVKAIALHLLGIEI
;
A
#
# COMPACT_ATOMS: atom_id res chain seq x y z
N MET A 1 0.86 19.33 10.40
CA MET A 1 1.93 18.98 11.39
C MET A 1 2.22 17.53 11.20
N LYS A 2 3.48 17.13 11.09
CA LYS A 2 3.79 15.72 10.91
C LYS A 2 3.76 14.97 12.24
N VAL A 3 3.28 13.74 12.23
CA VAL A 3 3.02 12.93 13.44
C VAL A 3 4.26 12.11 13.77
N THR A 4 4.73 12.19 15.03
CA THR A 4 5.90 11.44 15.49
C THR A 4 5.55 10.05 16.02
N HIS A 5 6.53 9.16 16.10
CA HIS A 5 6.38 7.84 16.69
C HIS A 5 5.77 7.90 18.11
N ASP A 6 6.34 8.74 19.00
CA ASP A 6 5.85 8.85 20.37
C ASP A 6 4.41 9.36 20.45
N GLN A 7 4.02 10.28 19.54
CA GLN A 7 2.64 10.74 19.45
C GLN A 7 1.68 9.60 19.07
N VAL A 8 2.07 8.78 18.12
CA VAL A 8 1.26 7.61 17.72
C VAL A 8 1.06 6.65 18.87
N LEU A 9 2.14 6.24 19.55
CA LEU A 9 2.03 5.32 20.69
C LEU A 9 1.14 5.91 21.78
N LYS A 10 1.34 7.19 22.12
CA LYS A 10 0.51 7.88 23.09
C LYS A 10 -0.98 7.87 22.72
N ARG A 11 -1.35 8.10 21.43
CA ARG A 11 -2.74 8.07 21.01
C ARG A 11 -3.34 6.66 21.10
N LEU A 12 -2.57 5.64 20.73
CA LEU A 12 -3.00 4.25 20.83
C LEU A 12 -3.24 3.85 22.30
N GLU A 13 -2.32 4.20 23.21
CA GLU A 13 -2.41 3.92 24.65
C GLU A 13 -3.60 4.65 25.30
N GLU A 14 -3.76 5.96 25.05
CA GLU A 14 -4.86 6.79 25.58
C GLU A 14 -6.25 6.27 25.17
N ASN A 15 -6.34 5.50 24.09
CA ASN A 15 -7.60 4.97 23.57
C ASN A 15 -7.71 3.44 23.68
N ASN A 16 -6.80 2.78 24.40
CA ASN A 16 -6.76 1.33 24.60
C ASN A 16 -6.78 0.54 23.28
N LEU A 17 -6.09 1.04 22.24
CA LEU A 17 -5.98 0.38 20.96
C LEU A 17 -4.73 -0.51 20.94
N PRO A 18 -4.85 -1.81 20.73
CA PRO A 18 -3.72 -2.73 20.70
C PRO A 18 -2.78 -2.42 19.53
N TYR A 19 -1.47 -2.48 19.80
CA TYR A 19 -0.43 -2.26 18.80
C TYR A 19 0.83 -3.09 19.12
N GLY A 20 1.68 -3.24 18.12
CA GLY A 20 3.02 -3.77 18.23
C GLY A 20 4.05 -2.83 17.63
N VAL A 21 5.25 -2.79 18.21
CA VAL A 21 6.40 -2.09 17.63
C VAL A 21 7.36 -3.11 17.08
N LEU A 22 7.75 -2.96 15.82
CA LEU A 22 8.76 -3.79 15.18
C LEU A 22 10.02 -2.94 14.91
N PRO A 23 11.12 -3.18 15.65
CA PRO A 23 12.40 -2.56 15.33
C PRO A 23 12.91 -3.04 13.96
N LEU A 24 13.45 -2.11 13.19
CA LEU A 24 14.10 -2.33 11.90
C LEU A 24 15.59 -1.97 11.99
N GLN A 25 16.27 -2.02 10.86
CA GLN A 25 17.69 -1.67 10.78
C GLN A 25 17.92 -0.17 11.06
N ASN A 26 19.15 0.19 11.42
CA ASN A 26 19.59 1.57 11.66
C ASN A 26 18.78 2.33 12.73
N GLY A 27 18.16 1.63 13.67
CA GLY A 27 17.33 2.24 14.72
C GLY A 27 15.96 2.74 14.26
N LEU A 28 15.56 2.43 13.02
CA LEU A 28 14.23 2.69 12.52
C LEU A 28 13.22 1.69 13.12
N SER A 29 11.94 2.04 13.05
CA SER A 29 10.86 1.17 13.54
C SER A 29 9.57 1.41 12.76
N ILE A 30 8.68 0.43 12.82
CA ILE A 30 7.27 0.55 12.41
C ILE A 30 6.36 0.24 13.59
N VAL A 31 5.16 0.80 13.55
CA VAL A 31 4.07 0.50 14.48
C VAL A 31 2.99 -0.25 13.73
N ILE A 32 2.62 -1.42 14.25
CA ILE A 32 1.59 -2.30 13.69
C ILE A 32 0.35 -2.15 14.57
N THR A 33 -0.77 -1.75 14.00
CA THR A 33 -2.02 -1.54 14.75
C THR A 33 -3.01 -2.66 14.52
N GLN A 34 -3.73 -3.05 15.55
CA GLN A 34 -4.86 -3.96 15.42
C GLN A 34 -5.98 -3.33 14.59
N ARG A 35 -6.34 -2.07 14.91
CA ARG A 35 -7.35 -1.32 14.17
C ARG A 35 -6.88 -1.05 12.73
N GLY A 36 -7.63 -1.54 11.76
CA GLY A 36 -7.35 -1.43 10.34
C GLY A 36 -6.17 -2.28 9.85
N GLY A 37 -5.55 -3.11 10.74
CA GLY A 37 -4.40 -3.93 10.40
C GLY A 37 -3.25 -3.13 9.76
N ARG A 38 -2.97 -1.91 10.25
CA ARG A 38 -2.08 -0.95 9.58
C ARG A 38 -0.64 -1.06 10.04
N ILE A 39 0.27 -0.70 9.14
CA ILE A 39 1.69 -0.47 9.44
C ILE A 39 1.94 1.03 9.28
N LEU A 40 2.28 1.70 10.38
CA LEU A 40 2.56 3.13 10.42
C LEU A 40 4.06 3.38 10.49
N GLY A 41 4.52 4.47 9.91
CA GLY A 41 5.94 4.82 9.82
C GLY A 41 6.43 4.67 8.37
N PRO A 42 7.60 4.03 8.07
CA PRO A 42 8.70 3.81 9.02
C PRO A 42 9.14 5.10 9.70
N TYR A 43 9.47 5.02 10.98
CA TYR A 43 9.95 6.17 11.78
C TYR A 43 11.47 6.18 11.83
N LEU A 44 12.06 7.33 11.58
CA LEU A 44 13.53 7.51 11.58
C LEU A 44 14.11 7.54 13.01
N SER A 45 13.28 7.83 14.00
CA SER A 45 13.59 7.78 15.43
C SER A 45 12.30 7.85 16.25
N GLN A 46 12.37 7.67 17.56
CA GLN A 46 11.22 7.81 18.48
C GLN A 46 10.54 9.19 18.40
N LYS A 47 11.33 10.25 18.24
CA LYS A 47 10.83 11.62 18.03
C LYS A 47 10.72 11.99 16.56
N GLY A 48 11.04 11.07 15.66
CA GLY A 48 10.99 11.25 14.22
C GLY A 48 9.58 11.11 13.66
N GLU A 49 9.37 11.73 12.53
CA GLU A 49 8.13 11.60 11.75
C GLU A 49 8.11 10.30 10.96
N GLY A 50 6.89 9.78 10.71
CA GLY A 50 6.69 8.67 9.79
C GLY A 50 6.85 9.12 8.33
N LEU A 51 7.34 8.20 7.49
CA LEU A 51 7.54 8.47 6.06
C LEU A 51 6.30 8.20 5.20
N PHE A 52 5.37 7.40 5.70
CA PHE A 52 4.05 7.27 5.10
C PHE A 52 3.16 8.43 5.50
N TRP A 53 2.21 8.76 4.64
CA TRP A 53 1.19 9.74 4.99
C TRP A 53 0.34 9.25 6.17
N MET A 54 -0.01 10.18 7.02
CA MET A 54 -0.86 9.95 8.19
C MET A 54 -1.90 11.06 8.31
N SER A 55 -3.10 10.69 8.74
CA SER A 55 -4.19 11.64 8.99
C SER A 55 -3.83 12.67 10.04
N ASP A 56 -4.27 13.92 9.86
CA ASP A 56 -4.12 14.99 10.86
C ASP A 56 -4.85 14.68 12.18
N ALA A 57 -5.76 13.70 12.18
CA ALA A 57 -6.44 13.23 13.38
C ALA A 57 -5.46 12.80 14.50
N TRP A 58 -4.28 12.28 14.13
CA TRP A 58 -3.25 11.89 15.09
C TRP A 58 -2.64 13.06 15.86
N SER A 59 -2.75 14.29 15.37
CA SER A 59 -2.06 15.48 15.94
C SER A 59 -2.52 15.83 17.33
N HIS A 60 -3.82 15.66 17.64
CA HIS A 60 -4.43 16.03 18.91
C HIS A 60 -5.28 14.91 19.51
N PRO A 61 -5.35 14.78 20.86
CA PRO A 61 -6.14 13.76 21.53
C PRO A 61 -7.64 13.84 21.18
N GLU A 62 -8.18 15.04 21.09
CA GLU A 62 -9.59 15.31 20.80
C GLU A 62 -9.92 14.89 19.37
N SER A 63 -9.14 15.36 18.38
CA SER A 63 -9.36 15.01 16.97
C SER A 63 -9.23 13.51 16.72
N PHE A 64 -8.33 12.83 17.43
CA PHE A 64 -8.21 11.38 17.32
C PHE A 64 -9.41 10.65 17.91
N ARG A 65 -9.94 11.08 19.07
CA ARG A 65 -11.16 10.51 19.63
C ARG A 65 -12.40 10.74 18.76
N GLU A 66 -12.52 11.92 18.16
CA GLU A 66 -13.59 12.24 17.21
C GLU A 66 -13.49 11.37 15.96
N PHE A 67 -12.29 11.20 15.43
CA PHE A 67 -12.02 10.30 14.31
C PHE A 67 -12.47 8.86 14.63
N LEU A 68 -12.13 8.32 15.80
CA LEU A 68 -12.53 6.97 16.20
C LEU A 68 -14.05 6.84 16.30
N LYS A 69 -14.75 7.87 16.81
CA LYS A 69 -16.22 7.89 16.95
C LYS A 69 -16.95 8.03 15.61
N SER A 70 -16.36 8.70 14.64
CA SER A 70 -16.98 8.90 13.32
C SER A 70 -16.99 7.65 12.45
N GLY A 71 -16.32 6.57 12.86
CA GLY A 71 -16.15 5.38 12.03
C GLY A 71 -15.23 5.58 10.83
N ASN A 72 -14.51 6.70 10.75
CA ASN A 72 -13.59 6.97 9.65
C ASN A 72 -12.45 5.94 9.62
N TRP A 73 -12.15 5.44 8.42
CA TRP A 73 -11.11 4.45 8.18
C TRP A 73 -9.72 5.07 7.94
N ASN A 74 -9.64 6.32 7.47
CA ASN A 74 -8.44 6.90 6.85
C ASN A 74 -7.39 7.38 7.86
N LEU A 75 -6.71 6.45 8.54
CA LEU A 75 -5.65 6.71 9.51
C LEU A 75 -4.27 6.93 8.89
N GLY A 76 -4.04 6.50 7.66
CA GLY A 76 -2.72 6.53 7.01
C GLY A 76 -2.00 5.18 7.01
N GLY A 77 -0.74 5.16 6.55
CA GLY A 77 0.13 3.99 6.61
C GLY A 77 0.01 3.00 5.43
N ASP A 78 0.53 1.79 5.64
CA ASP A 78 0.46 0.64 4.74
C ASP A 78 -0.61 -0.33 5.27
N ARG A 79 -1.55 -0.72 4.42
CA ARG A 79 -2.66 -1.62 4.76
C ARG A 79 -2.90 -2.66 3.68
N VAL A 80 -3.63 -3.70 4.03
CA VAL A 80 -4.13 -4.70 3.07
C VAL A 80 -5.64 -4.75 3.18
N TRP A 81 -6.30 -4.45 2.08
CA TRP A 81 -7.74 -4.56 1.89
C TRP A 81 -8.08 -5.76 1.01
N ILE A 82 -9.34 -5.92 0.67
CA ILE A 82 -9.85 -6.94 -0.25
C ILE A 82 -10.34 -6.25 -1.52
N ALA A 83 -9.79 -6.67 -2.65
CA ALA A 83 -10.22 -6.31 -3.99
C ALA A 83 -11.03 -7.47 -4.63
N PRO A 84 -11.76 -7.20 -5.69
CA PRO A 84 -11.91 -5.93 -6.41
C PRO A 84 -12.73 -4.88 -5.63
N GLU A 85 -12.31 -3.62 -5.68
CA GLU A 85 -13.07 -2.53 -5.06
C GLU A 85 -14.48 -2.42 -5.66
N ILE A 86 -14.57 -2.56 -6.99
CA ILE A 86 -15.85 -2.57 -7.71
C ILE A 86 -16.80 -3.67 -7.23
N GLN A 87 -16.26 -4.75 -6.65
CA GLN A 87 -17.03 -5.89 -6.15
C GLN A 87 -17.52 -5.70 -4.73
N TYR A 88 -16.70 -5.16 -3.83
CA TYR A 88 -16.95 -5.13 -2.40
C TYR A 88 -17.24 -3.72 -1.86
N GLY A 89 -16.63 -2.71 -2.46
CA GLY A 89 -16.73 -1.32 -2.03
C GLY A 89 -17.76 -0.49 -2.80
N VAL A 90 -18.37 -1.01 -3.87
CA VAL A 90 -19.35 -0.31 -4.71
C VAL A 90 -20.60 -1.16 -4.86
N ARG A 91 -21.75 -0.66 -4.38
CA ARG A 91 -23.00 -1.42 -4.44
C ARG A 91 -23.65 -1.42 -5.81
N ASP A 92 -23.53 -0.31 -6.53
CA ASP A 92 -24.04 -0.14 -7.88
C ASP A 92 -23.01 0.59 -8.73
N ARG A 93 -22.39 -0.13 -9.69
CA ARG A 93 -21.36 0.45 -10.56
C ARG A 93 -21.87 1.59 -11.45
N THR A 94 -23.20 1.67 -11.70
CA THR A 94 -23.78 2.77 -12.49
C THR A 94 -23.91 4.06 -11.71
N ASP A 95 -23.85 3.99 -10.37
CA ASP A 95 -23.74 5.10 -9.44
C ASP A 95 -22.56 4.89 -8.48
N TYR A 96 -21.36 4.86 -9.05
CA TYR A 96 -20.12 4.57 -8.31
C TYR A 96 -19.99 5.45 -7.06
N TRP A 97 -19.99 6.75 -7.24
CA TRP A 97 -19.76 7.70 -6.14
C TRP A 97 -20.89 7.78 -5.13
N GLY A 98 -22.12 7.55 -5.55
CA GLY A 98 -23.28 7.53 -4.65
C GLY A 98 -23.38 6.26 -3.81
N THR A 99 -22.76 5.17 -4.27
CA THR A 99 -22.84 3.86 -3.60
C THR A 99 -21.50 3.31 -3.10
N CYS A 100 -20.40 4.05 -3.36
CA CYS A 100 -19.07 3.68 -2.86
C CYS A 100 -19.01 3.79 -1.33
N HIS A 101 -18.51 2.75 -0.69
CA HIS A 101 -18.36 2.68 0.76
C HIS A 101 -17.18 1.79 1.13
N GLN A 102 -16.64 2.00 2.33
CA GLN A 102 -15.63 1.10 2.90
C GLN A 102 -16.33 0.09 3.80
N PRO A 103 -16.31 -1.22 3.46
CA PRO A 103 -16.86 -2.25 4.35
C PRO A 103 -16.14 -2.26 5.70
N GLU A 104 -16.90 -2.22 6.79
CA GLU A 104 -16.35 -2.22 8.16
C GLU A 104 -15.56 -3.50 8.46
N GLU A 105 -15.91 -4.59 7.83
CA GLU A 105 -15.21 -5.88 7.93
C GLU A 105 -13.79 -5.82 7.35
N ILE A 106 -13.55 -4.91 6.38
CA ILE A 106 -12.21 -4.67 5.82
C ILE A 106 -11.46 -3.63 6.65
N ASP A 107 -12.08 -2.48 6.92
CA ASP A 107 -11.46 -1.39 7.70
C ASP A 107 -12.53 -0.61 8.49
N PRO A 108 -12.47 -0.62 9.83
CA PRO A 108 -11.32 -0.99 10.66
C PRO A 108 -11.08 -2.51 10.84
N GLY A 109 -11.96 -3.39 10.41
CA GLY A 109 -11.84 -4.82 10.55
C GLY A 109 -11.83 -5.33 11.99
N HIS A 110 -11.68 -6.63 12.15
CA HIS A 110 -11.63 -7.33 13.45
C HIS A 110 -10.34 -8.14 13.62
N TYR A 111 -9.20 -7.49 13.39
CA TYR A 111 -7.92 -8.17 13.44
C TYR A 111 -7.55 -8.65 14.84
N ALA A 112 -7.06 -9.89 14.93
CA ALA A 112 -6.22 -10.33 16.02
C ALA A 112 -4.78 -9.90 15.73
N LEU A 113 -4.12 -9.26 16.72
CA LEU A 113 -2.72 -8.85 16.63
C LEU A 113 -1.91 -9.65 17.66
N GLU A 114 -0.93 -10.40 17.19
CA GLU A 114 -0.13 -11.29 18.02
C GLU A 114 1.37 -11.16 17.72
N LYS A 115 2.20 -11.26 18.76
CA LYS A 115 3.65 -11.39 18.61
C LYS A 115 4.00 -12.85 18.35
N ALA A 116 4.11 -13.25 17.09
CA ALA A 116 4.34 -14.64 16.70
C ALA A 116 5.76 -15.13 17.05
N ARG A 117 6.78 -14.24 16.96
CA ARG A 117 8.18 -14.49 17.35
C ARG A 117 8.82 -13.18 17.85
N PRO A 118 10.01 -13.15 18.44
CA PRO A 118 10.66 -11.93 18.93
C PRO A 118 10.73 -10.79 17.91
N SER A 119 10.94 -11.11 16.63
CA SER A 119 11.00 -10.14 15.52
C SER A 119 9.89 -10.33 14.48
N GLN A 120 8.74 -10.89 14.86
CA GLN A 120 7.64 -11.17 13.94
C GLN A 120 6.29 -10.92 14.59
N TRP A 121 5.45 -10.18 13.88
CA TRP A 121 4.05 -9.96 14.25
C TRP A 121 3.12 -10.67 13.29
N ARG A 122 1.97 -11.09 13.79
CA ARG A 122 0.88 -11.69 13.05
C ARG A 122 -0.37 -10.82 13.18
N LEU A 123 -1.01 -10.53 12.06
CA LEU A 123 -2.35 -9.97 11.97
C LEU A 123 -3.22 -11.00 11.27
N ALA A 124 -4.39 -11.30 11.83
CA ALA A 124 -5.34 -12.20 11.17
C ALA A 124 -6.78 -11.79 11.47
N GLN A 125 -7.67 -12.02 10.51
CA GLN A 125 -9.11 -11.84 10.70
C GLN A 125 -9.90 -12.76 9.78
N ASP A 126 -11.09 -13.16 10.25
CA ASP A 126 -12.16 -13.72 9.45
C ASP A 126 -13.13 -12.61 9.08
N MET A 127 -13.67 -12.66 7.87
CA MET A 127 -14.63 -11.68 7.40
C MET A 127 -15.67 -12.30 6.47
N THR A 128 -16.86 -11.73 6.47
CA THR A 128 -17.92 -12.06 5.50
C THR A 128 -18.30 -10.79 4.77
N LEU A 129 -18.01 -10.73 3.48
CA LEU A 129 -18.21 -9.56 2.64
C LEU A 129 -19.42 -9.75 1.72
N SER A 130 -20.22 -8.70 1.55
CA SER A 130 -21.22 -8.64 0.49
C SER A 130 -20.58 -8.30 -0.83
N ALA A 131 -20.90 -9.07 -1.86
CA ALA A 131 -20.42 -8.89 -3.23
C ALA A 131 -21.55 -8.41 -4.13
N TYR A 132 -21.28 -7.47 -5.06
CA TYR A 132 -22.33 -6.76 -5.79
C TYR A 132 -22.24 -6.82 -7.32
N ASN A 133 -21.08 -6.48 -7.92
CA ASN A 133 -21.06 -6.11 -9.35
C ASN A 133 -20.48 -7.17 -10.31
N LEU A 134 -19.49 -7.96 -9.91
CA LEU A 134 -18.92 -9.01 -10.76
C LEU A 134 -19.68 -10.33 -10.58
N ALA A 135 -19.96 -10.66 -9.34
CA ALA A 135 -20.87 -11.69 -8.92
C ALA A 135 -21.55 -11.23 -7.64
N SER A 136 -22.79 -11.59 -7.39
CA SER A 136 -23.51 -11.17 -6.19
C SER A 136 -23.64 -12.30 -5.17
N GLY A 137 -23.52 -11.97 -3.89
CA GLY A 137 -23.62 -12.94 -2.81
C GLY A 137 -22.85 -12.54 -1.55
N GLN A 138 -22.56 -13.54 -0.73
CA GLN A 138 -21.72 -13.40 0.47
C GLN A 138 -20.43 -14.17 0.27
N LYS A 139 -19.28 -13.53 0.55
CA LYS A 139 -17.96 -14.13 0.47
C LYS A 139 -17.35 -14.26 1.85
N GLN A 140 -17.01 -15.49 2.25
CA GLN A 140 -16.28 -15.75 3.48
C GLN A 140 -14.79 -15.83 3.20
N LEU A 141 -14.00 -15.04 3.90
CA LEU A 141 -12.55 -14.93 3.73
C LEU A 141 -11.83 -14.99 5.08
N HIS A 142 -10.65 -15.59 5.05
CA HIS A 142 -9.65 -15.48 6.11
C HIS A 142 -8.43 -14.76 5.55
N LEU A 143 -8.01 -13.67 6.20
CA LEU A 143 -6.80 -12.91 5.86
C LEU A 143 -5.79 -13.04 6.98
N GLU A 144 -4.57 -13.53 6.66
CA GLU A 144 -3.44 -13.57 7.57
C GLU A 144 -2.26 -12.78 7.00
N ARG A 145 -1.55 -12.06 7.86
CA ARG A 145 -0.34 -11.31 7.52
C ARG A 145 0.74 -11.57 8.55
N LEU A 146 1.90 -12.08 8.13
CA LEU A 146 3.09 -12.23 8.96
C LEU A 146 4.08 -11.12 8.59
N ILE A 147 4.46 -10.28 9.57
CA ILE A 147 5.28 -9.08 9.36
C ILE A 147 6.61 -9.25 10.08
N ARG A 148 7.72 -9.10 9.33
CA ARG A 148 9.08 -9.27 9.88
C ARG A 148 10.09 -8.36 9.17
N PRO A 149 11.24 -8.03 9.80
CA PRO A 149 12.33 -7.32 9.13
C PRO A 149 12.94 -8.15 8.01
N VAL A 150 13.50 -7.48 6.99
CA VAL A 150 14.28 -8.11 5.90
C VAL A 150 15.64 -7.44 5.74
N ALA A 151 16.60 -8.19 5.22
CA ALA A 151 17.92 -7.67 4.90
C ALA A 151 17.88 -6.70 3.70
N ASP A 152 18.92 -5.87 3.59
CA ASP A 152 19.12 -5.00 2.44
C ASP A 152 19.41 -5.84 1.17
N PRO A 153 18.60 -5.75 0.12
CA PRO A 153 18.79 -6.50 -1.11
C PRO A 153 20.09 -6.11 -1.84
N LEU A 154 20.65 -4.93 -1.56
CA LEU A 154 21.88 -4.46 -2.15
C LEU A 154 23.13 -5.04 -1.48
N SER A 155 23.01 -5.72 -0.35
CA SER A 155 24.16 -6.29 0.42
C SER A 155 25.08 -7.20 -0.40
N ASN A 156 24.59 -7.77 -1.50
CA ASN A 156 25.35 -8.60 -2.41
C ASN A 156 25.96 -7.86 -3.61
N VAL A 157 25.75 -6.55 -3.71
CA VAL A 157 26.34 -5.73 -4.78
C VAL A 157 27.80 -5.42 -4.44
N GLY A 158 28.72 -5.64 -5.39
CA GLY A 158 30.16 -5.46 -5.15
C GLY A 158 30.57 -4.05 -4.70
N ALA A 159 29.79 -3.01 -5.08
CA ALA A 159 30.01 -1.62 -4.66
C ALA A 159 29.16 -1.22 -3.44
N TYR A 160 28.62 -2.18 -2.70
CA TYR A 160 27.65 -1.95 -1.61
C TYR A 160 28.08 -0.85 -0.64
N SER A 161 29.29 -0.95 -0.07
CA SER A 161 29.78 0.01 0.93
C SER A 161 29.80 1.46 0.41
N ALA A 162 30.18 1.67 -0.85
CA ALA A 162 30.18 2.99 -1.47
C ALA A 162 28.75 3.47 -1.77
N LEU A 163 27.86 2.55 -2.13
CA LEU A 163 26.45 2.86 -2.47
C LEU A 163 25.65 3.31 -1.25
N ILE A 164 25.86 2.66 -0.10
CA ILE A 164 25.11 2.93 1.14
C ILE A 164 25.79 3.92 2.08
N ASP A 165 26.96 4.44 1.74
CA ASP A 165 27.68 5.40 2.58
C ASP A 165 26.81 6.63 2.89
N GLY A 166 26.55 6.88 4.20
CA GLY A 166 25.65 7.93 4.66
C GLY A 166 24.16 7.70 4.37
N VAL A 167 23.75 6.47 3.98
CA VAL A 167 22.37 6.11 3.73
C VAL A 167 21.83 5.21 4.84
N LEU A 168 20.67 5.54 5.38
CA LEU A 168 19.92 4.68 6.28
C LEU A 168 19.07 3.70 5.45
N PHE A 169 19.13 2.44 5.80
CA PHE A 169 18.28 1.39 5.25
C PHE A 169 17.33 0.86 6.33
N ALA A 170 16.10 0.56 5.94
CA ALA A 170 15.18 -0.28 6.70
C ALA A 170 14.32 -1.09 5.73
N GLY A 171 13.96 -2.30 6.12
CA GLY A 171 13.08 -3.15 5.31
C GLY A 171 12.22 -4.07 6.16
N TYR A 172 11.01 -4.32 5.67
CA TYR A 172 10.12 -5.34 6.22
C TYR A 172 9.41 -6.10 5.10
N GLU A 173 9.04 -7.32 5.43
CA GLU A 173 8.22 -8.20 4.61
C GLU A 173 6.88 -8.42 5.27
N GLN A 174 5.83 -8.52 4.45
CA GLN A 174 4.54 -9.05 4.82
C GLN A 174 4.30 -10.30 3.98
N VAL A 175 4.21 -11.46 4.60
CA VAL A 175 3.66 -12.65 3.95
C VAL A 175 2.16 -12.61 4.16
N VAL A 176 1.42 -12.45 3.08
CA VAL A 176 -0.04 -12.27 3.07
C VAL A 176 -0.67 -13.55 2.55
N THR A 177 -1.51 -14.19 3.35
CA THR A 177 -2.31 -15.35 2.94
C THR A 177 -3.78 -14.95 2.96
N LEU A 178 -4.45 -15.12 1.82
CA LEU A 178 -5.88 -14.98 1.68
C LEU A 178 -6.48 -16.34 1.36
N THR A 179 -7.50 -16.75 2.11
CA THR A 179 -8.18 -18.05 1.95
C THR A 179 -9.69 -17.82 1.93
N GLU A 180 -10.39 -18.50 1.04
CA GLU A 180 -11.85 -18.53 1.06
C GLU A 180 -12.40 -19.68 1.91
N GLY A 181 -13.48 -19.41 2.63
CA GLY A 181 -14.13 -20.42 3.47
C GLY A 181 -14.96 -21.43 2.67
N GLN A 182 -15.40 -21.03 1.49
CA GLN A 182 -16.24 -21.84 0.61
C GLN A 182 -15.97 -21.47 -0.85
N LEU A 183 -15.85 -22.47 -1.73
CA LEU A 183 -15.75 -22.26 -3.18
C LEU A 183 -17.07 -21.71 -3.72
N ASP A 184 -17.00 -20.61 -4.44
CA ASP A 184 -18.10 -19.95 -5.12
C ASP A 184 -17.60 -19.20 -6.36
N ASP A 185 -18.49 -18.53 -7.08
CA ASP A 185 -18.16 -17.76 -8.29
C ASP A 185 -17.60 -16.35 -8.00
N ILE A 186 -17.43 -15.99 -6.74
CA ILE A 186 -16.99 -14.66 -6.31
C ILE A 186 -15.47 -14.64 -6.20
N VAL A 187 -14.82 -13.78 -6.98
CA VAL A 187 -13.37 -13.57 -6.95
C VAL A 187 -12.95 -12.61 -5.85
N SER A 188 -11.76 -12.83 -5.28
CA SER A 188 -11.16 -11.97 -4.27
C SER A 188 -9.65 -11.88 -4.46
N GLU A 189 -9.07 -10.76 -4.05
CA GLU A 189 -7.64 -10.51 -4.05
C GLU A 189 -7.26 -9.77 -2.77
N ALA A 190 -6.12 -10.09 -2.19
CA ALA A 190 -5.54 -9.22 -1.20
C ALA A 190 -4.94 -8.01 -1.92
N TRP A 191 -5.25 -6.81 -1.45
CA TRP A 191 -4.89 -5.54 -2.08
C TRP A 191 -4.09 -4.68 -1.11
N SER A 192 -2.81 -4.49 -1.40
CA SER A 192 -1.90 -3.69 -0.58
C SER A 192 -1.90 -2.24 -1.03
N LEU A 193 -2.08 -1.33 -0.08
CA LEU A 193 -2.14 0.12 -0.31
C LEU A 193 -1.21 0.84 0.67
N ILE A 194 -0.26 1.63 0.14
CA ILE A 194 0.61 2.50 0.95
C ILE A 194 0.25 3.95 0.69
N GLN A 195 -0.14 4.67 1.74
CA GLN A 195 -0.41 6.10 1.64
C GLN A 195 0.89 6.90 1.71
N LEU A 196 1.10 7.74 0.72
CA LEU A 196 2.34 8.48 0.47
C LEU A 196 2.15 9.97 0.70
N ASN A 197 3.11 10.60 1.36
CA ASN A 197 3.15 12.06 1.48
C ASN A 197 3.28 12.71 0.09
N PRO A 198 2.56 13.80 -0.22
CA PRO A 198 2.66 14.46 -1.51
C PRO A 198 4.03 15.12 -1.73
N GLY A 199 4.34 15.44 -2.99
CA GLY A 199 5.55 16.14 -3.40
C GLY A 199 6.60 15.27 -4.09
N GLY A 200 6.40 13.95 -4.17
CA GLY A 200 7.29 13.01 -4.82
C GLY A 200 6.73 12.41 -6.10
N GLU A 201 7.46 11.45 -6.64
CA GLU A 201 7.11 10.72 -7.86
C GLU A 201 7.14 9.21 -7.63
N LEU A 202 6.12 8.52 -8.14
CA LEU A 202 6.12 7.07 -8.31
C LEU A 202 6.91 6.70 -9.56
N LEU A 203 7.77 5.71 -9.41
CA LEU A 203 8.70 5.19 -10.42
C LEU A 203 8.31 3.73 -10.69
N ILE A 204 7.80 3.45 -11.86
CA ILE A 204 7.26 2.13 -12.19
C ILE A 204 8.00 1.54 -13.38
N PRO A 205 8.92 0.57 -13.16
CA PRO A 205 9.54 -0.17 -14.24
C PRO A 205 8.48 -0.90 -15.08
N ALA A 206 8.52 -0.74 -16.39
CA ALA A 206 7.51 -1.27 -17.29
C ALA A 206 8.10 -1.54 -18.68
N SER A 207 7.53 -2.52 -19.41
CA SER A 207 7.87 -2.78 -20.81
C SER A 207 7.06 -1.91 -21.76
N PRO A 208 7.63 -1.43 -22.89
CA PRO A 208 6.86 -0.75 -23.92
C PRO A 208 5.94 -1.73 -24.69
N PRO A 209 4.78 -1.31 -25.19
CA PRO A 209 4.11 -0.07 -24.79
C PRO A 209 3.26 -0.29 -23.55
N VAL A 210 3.64 0.34 -22.43
CA VAL A 210 2.77 0.31 -21.25
C VAL A 210 1.61 1.29 -21.42
N GLU A 211 0.41 0.78 -21.29
CA GLU A 211 -0.81 1.56 -21.31
C GLU A 211 -1.25 1.91 -19.90
N ILE A 212 -1.69 3.14 -19.71
CA ILE A 212 -2.35 3.61 -18.49
C ILE A 212 -3.85 3.44 -18.70
N THR A 213 -4.49 2.71 -17.78
CA THR A 213 -5.95 2.61 -17.73
C THR A 213 -6.48 3.58 -16.69
N ASP A 214 -7.23 4.58 -17.11
CA ASP A 214 -7.91 5.49 -16.19
C ASP A 214 -9.11 4.79 -15.54
N TYR A 215 -9.24 4.93 -14.24
CA TYR A 215 -10.34 4.39 -13.43
C TYR A 215 -11.45 5.42 -13.19
N TYR A 216 -11.09 6.70 -13.22
CA TYR A 216 -12.00 7.83 -13.04
C TYR A 216 -11.99 8.71 -14.30
N THR A 217 -11.56 9.93 -14.17
CA THR A 217 -11.31 10.83 -15.30
C THR A 217 -9.91 10.58 -15.87
N PRO A 218 -9.67 10.87 -17.16
CA PRO A 218 -8.34 10.78 -17.74
C PRO A 218 -7.31 11.58 -16.94
N ILE A 219 -6.15 10.95 -16.68
CA ILE A 219 -5.06 11.61 -15.97
C ILE A 219 -4.50 12.77 -16.80
N ASP A 220 -4.29 13.92 -16.15
CA ASP A 220 -3.67 15.10 -16.76
C ASP A 220 -2.22 14.78 -17.20
N GLU A 221 -1.86 15.11 -18.43
CA GLU A 221 -0.55 14.83 -19.02
C GLU A 221 0.61 15.44 -18.23
N SER A 222 0.38 16.52 -17.49
CA SER A 222 1.39 17.12 -16.62
C SER A 222 1.72 16.29 -15.36
N LEU A 223 0.90 15.28 -15.04
CA LEU A 223 1.04 14.44 -13.84
C LEU A 223 1.79 13.14 -14.10
N TYR A 224 2.11 12.81 -15.35
CA TYR A 224 2.89 11.63 -15.66
C TYR A 224 3.88 11.86 -16.81
N SER A 225 4.88 10.99 -16.89
CA SER A 225 5.74 10.88 -18.06
C SER A 225 6.02 9.43 -18.39
N ARG A 226 6.06 9.14 -19.70
CA ARG A 226 6.40 7.81 -20.24
C ARG A 226 7.82 7.84 -20.74
N HIS A 227 8.61 6.87 -20.32
CA HIS A 227 9.97 6.62 -20.78
C HIS A 227 10.02 5.24 -21.43
N PHE A 228 11.14 4.89 -22.05
CA PHE A 228 11.28 3.64 -22.76
C PHE A 228 11.05 2.41 -21.86
N ASN A 229 11.54 2.43 -20.61
CA ASN A 229 11.53 1.30 -19.68
C ASN A 229 10.76 1.58 -18.38
N HIS A 230 10.08 2.71 -18.25
CA HIS A 230 9.35 3.07 -17.03
C HIS A 230 8.31 4.16 -17.23
N LEU A 231 7.43 4.26 -16.25
CA LEU A 231 6.52 5.39 -16.04
C LEU A 231 6.92 6.16 -14.79
N ARG A 232 6.67 7.47 -14.81
CA ARG A 232 6.68 8.32 -13.60
C ARG A 232 5.32 8.94 -13.42
N LEU A 233 4.81 8.96 -12.17
CA LEU A 233 3.55 9.60 -11.81
C LEU A 233 3.77 10.51 -10.60
N LYS A 234 3.34 11.77 -10.71
CA LYS A 234 3.47 12.76 -9.64
C LYS A 234 2.39 12.56 -8.58
N VAL A 235 2.81 12.46 -7.33
CA VAL A 235 1.92 12.47 -6.17
C VAL A 235 1.79 13.90 -5.67
N THR A 236 0.64 14.52 -5.92
CA THR A 236 0.43 15.94 -5.59
C THR A 236 -0.51 16.15 -4.40
N GLY A 237 -1.39 15.18 -4.12
CA GLY A 237 -2.46 15.30 -3.12
C GLY A 237 -3.50 16.38 -3.43
N ARG A 238 -3.64 16.81 -4.69
CA ARG A 238 -4.50 17.94 -5.09
C ARG A 238 -5.36 17.70 -6.33
N ARG A 239 -4.99 16.79 -7.21
CA ARG A 239 -5.75 16.46 -8.43
C ARG A 239 -6.05 14.98 -8.41
N GLN A 240 -7.30 14.64 -8.20
CA GLN A 240 -7.70 13.24 -8.11
C GLN A 240 -7.46 12.52 -9.44
N TYR A 241 -6.80 11.37 -9.34
CA TYR A 241 -6.75 10.37 -10.40
C TYR A 241 -6.59 8.97 -9.78
N LYS A 242 -7.08 7.95 -10.47
CA LYS A 242 -6.75 6.54 -10.23
C LYS A 242 -6.42 5.91 -11.56
N VAL A 243 -5.27 5.26 -11.65
CA VAL A 243 -4.81 4.58 -12.86
C VAL A 243 -4.39 3.16 -12.56
N GLY A 244 -4.63 2.25 -13.51
CA GLY A 244 -4.22 0.87 -13.45
C GLY A 244 -3.18 0.54 -14.52
N LEU A 245 -2.25 -0.36 -14.19
CA LEU A 245 -1.22 -0.88 -15.09
C LEU A 245 -1.31 -2.40 -15.17
N LYS A 246 -1.36 -2.94 -16.39
CA LYS A 246 -1.49 -4.38 -16.61
C LYS A 246 -0.25 -5.14 -16.16
N ALA A 247 -0.46 -6.26 -15.47
CA ALA A 247 0.59 -7.17 -15.03
C ALA A 247 1.54 -7.61 -16.15
N ALA A 248 1.01 -7.78 -17.36
CA ALA A 248 1.80 -8.16 -18.54
C ALA A 248 2.89 -7.14 -18.93
N HIS A 249 2.78 -5.90 -18.47
CA HIS A 249 3.69 -4.80 -18.81
C HIS A 249 4.50 -4.27 -17.63
N THR A 250 4.39 -4.87 -16.43
CA THR A 250 5.08 -4.43 -15.22
C THR A 250 5.96 -5.54 -14.64
N PHE A 251 6.96 -5.20 -13.82
CA PHE A 251 7.97 -6.15 -13.36
C PHE A 251 7.91 -6.49 -11.86
N GLY A 252 6.77 -6.26 -11.19
CA GLY A 252 6.60 -6.63 -9.79
C GLY A 252 7.39 -5.79 -8.79
N ARG A 253 7.84 -4.61 -9.23
CA ARG A 253 8.57 -3.66 -8.40
C ARG A 253 8.23 -2.25 -8.80
N LEU A 254 8.02 -1.38 -7.81
CA LEU A 254 7.79 0.04 -8.01
C LEU A 254 8.34 0.84 -6.84
N GLY A 255 8.73 2.08 -7.08
CA GLY A 255 9.35 2.95 -6.09
C GLY A 255 8.60 4.27 -5.93
N TYR A 256 8.75 4.88 -4.76
CA TYR A 256 8.34 6.26 -4.51
C TYR A 256 9.54 7.06 -4.03
N PHE A 257 9.92 8.07 -4.78
CA PHE A 257 11.02 8.98 -4.46
C PHE A 257 10.48 10.34 -4.03
N ASN A 258 10.98 10.85 -2.89
CA ASN A 258 10.60 12.16 -2.37
C ASN A 258 11.71 12.75 -1.50
N HIS A 259 11.53 13.99 -1.02
CA HIS A 259 12.48 14.69 -0.15
C HIS A 259 11.89 14.92 1.24
N LEU A 260 12.78 14.96 2.23
CA LEU A 260 12.50 15.39 3.59
C LEU A 260 12.71 16.89 3.74
N ALA A 261 12.13 17.47 4.79
CA ALA A 261 12.29 18.89 5.08
C ALA A 261 13.76 19.30 5.42
N ASP A 262 14.57 18.34 5.85
CA ASP A 262 16.00 18.55 6.15
C ASP A 262 16.92 18.46 4.92
N GLY A 263 16.36 18.29 3.72
CA GLY A 263 17.08 18.24 2.46
C GLY A 263 17.53 16.83 2.04
N ARG A 264 17.41 15.82 2.90
CA ARG A 264 17.63 14.42 2.50
C ARG A 264 16.51 13.95 1.54
N ALA A 265 16.84 12.99 0.71
CA ALA A 265 15.85 12.25 -0.08
C ALA A 265 15.52 10.92 0.60
N TYR A 266 14.37 10.35 0.22
CA TYR A 266 14.04 8.98 0.55
C TYR A 266 13.42 8.26 -0.66
N LEU A 267 13.65 6.95 -0.69
CA LEU A 267 13.09 6.02 -1.65
C LEU A 267 12.40 4.89 -0.91
N VAL A 268 11.12 4.72 -1.14
CA VAL A 268 10.35 3.53 -0.74
C VAL A 268 10.24 2.65 -1.96
N VAL A 269 10.58 1.37 -1.85
CA VAL A 269 10.40 0.38 -2.91
C VAL A 269 9.49 -0.73 -2.42
N ARG A 270 8.38 -0.97 -3.12
CA ARG A 270 7.55 -2.15 -2.97
C ARG A 270 8.00 -3.19 -4.00
N ASN A 271 8.33 -4.40 -3.52
CA ASN A 271 8.61 -5.55 -4.34
C ASN A 271 7.59 -6.65 -4.02
N TYR A 272 6.97 -7.20 -5.05
CA TYR A 272 5.92 -8.21 -4.93
C TYR A 272 5.99 -9.21 -6.08
N PHE A 273 5.31 -10.32 -5.96
CA PHE A 273 5.21 -11.30 -7.05
C PHE A 273 4.13 -10.85 -8.05
N ASN A 274 4.56 -10.31 -9.18
CA ASN A 274 3.69 -9.97 -10.30
C ASN A 274 3.49 -11.20 -11.20
N ASN A 275 2.26 -11.66 -11.34
CA ASN A 275 1.93 -12.85 -12.13
C ASN A 275 0.99 -12.49 -13.30
N PRO A 276 1.50 -12.31 -14.53
CA PRO A 276 0.67 -11.91 -15.67
C PRO A 276 -0.34 -12.97 -16.11
N SER A 277 -0.30 -14.19 -15.54
CA SER A 277 -1.27 -15.26 -15.83
C SER A 277 -2.49 -15.24 -14.90
N VAL A 278 -2.52 -14.33 -13.93
CA VAL A 278 -3.65 -14.15 -13.00
C VAL A 278 -4.63 -13.12 -13.58
N PRO A 279 -5.94 -13.29 -13.43
CA PRO A 279 -6.93 -12.36 -13.99
C PRO A 279 -6.84 -10.93 -13.47
N TYR A 280 -6.46 -10.69 -12.21
CA TYR A 280 -6.54 -9.40 -11.54
C TYR A 280 -7.86 -8.70 -11.86
N SER A 281 -8.86 -8.95 -11.04
CA SER A 281 -10.27 -8.75 -11.39
C SER A 281 -10.78 -7.32 -11.17
N GLU A 282 -9.92 -6.42 -10.64
CA GLU A 282 -10.26 -5.00 -10.53
C GLU A 282 -10.47 -4.38 -11.92
N GLU A 283 -11.57 -3.64 -12.10
CA GLU A 283 -11.91 -2.98 -13.36
C GLU A 283 -12.55 -1.60 -13.12
N PRO A 284 -12.39 -0.63 -14.03
CA PRO A 284 -13.12 0.64 -13.96
C PRO A 284 -14.64 0.42 -14.03
N ASP A 285 -15.40 1.27 -13.35
CA ASP A 285 -16.88 1.25 -13.35
C ASP A 285 -17.47 1.29 -14.76
N SER A 286 -16.90 2.15 -15.61
CA SER A 286 -17.36 2.42 -16.99
C SER A 286 -16.78 1.45 -18.03
N ARG A 287 -15.82 0.57 -17.67
CA ARG A 287 -15.12 -0.31 -18.62
C ARG A 287 -15.14 -1.77 -18.18
N VAL A 288 -16.34 -2.38 -18.27
CA VAL A 288 -16.57 -3.78 -17.95
C VAL A 288 -15.60 -4.70 -18.70
N GLY A 289 -14.95 -5.62 -17.98
CA GLY A 289 -13.98 -6.56 -18.54
C GLY A 289 -12.59 -5.97 -18.79
N CYS A 290 -12.34 -4.71 -18.48
CA CYS A 290 -11.02 -4.11 -18.57
C CYS A 290 -10.17 -4.48 -17.33
N ARG A 291 -9.65 -5.69 -17.28
CA ARG A 291 -8.98 -6.36 -16.15
C ARG A 291 -7.51 -6.61 -16.42
N GLY A 292 -6.82 -7.20 -15.45
CA GLY A 292 -5.42 -7.59 -15.56
C GLY A 292 -4.44 -6.57 -14.98
N HIS A 293 -4.93 -5.62 -14.17
CA HIS A 293 -4.11 -4.60 -13.54
C HIS A 293 -3.59 -5.07 -12.18
N SER A 294 -2.29 -5.30 -12.06
CA SER A 294 -1.64 -5.66 -10.79
C SER A 294 -1.10 -4.48 -10.02
N ILE A 295 -0.97 -3.32 -10.65
CA ILE A 295 -0.56 -2.06 -10.05
C ILE A 295 -1.67 -1.04 -10.26
N HIS A 296 -2.01 -0.34 -9.17
CA HIS A 296 -2.80 0.88 -9.24
C HIS A 296 -2.05 2.03 -8.57
N VAL A 297 -2.35 3.23 -9.02
CA VAL A 297 -1.86 4.46 -8.39
C VAL A 297 -3.06 5.36 -8.20
N TYR A 298 -3.29 5.75 -6.95
CA TYR A 298 -4.28 6.75 -6.60
C TYR A 298 -3.60 8.04 -6.13
N ASN A 299 -4.16 9.17 -6.50
CA ASN A 299 -3.79 10.48 -5.98
C ASN A 299 -5.06 11.21 -5.56
N ASP A 300 -5.12 11.55 -4.27
CA ASP A 300 -6.27 12.25 -3.70
C ASP A 300 -6.35 13.69 -4.20
N GLY A 301 -7.60 14.16 -4.38
CA GLY A 301 -7.89 15.56 -4.74
C GLY A 301 -7.89 16.53 -3.55
N GLY A 302 -7.50 16.07 -2.36
CA GLY A 302 -7.56 16.82 -1.12
C GLY A 302 -8.79 16.51 -0.25
N GLN A 303 -9.73 15.72 -0.75
CA GLN A 303 -10.98 15.38 -0.03
C GLN A 303 -10.73 14.47 1.17
N PHE A 304 -9.71 13.61 1.10
CA PHE A 304 -9.33 12.65 2.15
C PHE A 304 -8.05 13.04 2.89
N GLY A 305 -7.49 14.23 2.65
CA GLY A 305 -6.32 14.74 3.36
C GLY A 305 -5.08 14.96 2.49
N GLY A 306 -5.17 14.77 1.17
CA GLY A 306 -4.12 15.15 0.23
C GLY A 306 -2.93 14.20 0.22
N PHE A 307 -3.13 12.94 -0.12
CA PHE A 307 -2.09 11.90 -0.25
C PHE A 307 -2.08 11.27 -1.65
N GLY A 308 -1.12 10.41 -1.91
CA GLY A 308 -1.20 9.44 -2.99
C GLY A 308 -1.14 8.02 -2.45
N GLU A 309 -1.46 7.03 -3.29
CA GLU A 309 -1.33 5.63 -2.93
C GLU A 309 -0.52 4.87 -3.97
N LEU A 310 0.35 4.03 -3.44
CA LEU A 310 1.04 2.98 -4.15
C LEU A 310 0.28 1.70 -3.85
N GLU A 311 -0.31 1.10 -4.87
CA GLU A 311 -1.21 -0.03 -4.72
C GLU A 311 -0.74 -1.22 -5.55
N VAL A 312 -0.82 -2.42 -4.97
CA VAL A 312 -0.56 -3.67 -5.70
C VAL A 312 -1.59 -4.72 -5.33
N ASN A 313 -2.14 -5.38 -6.34
CA ASN A 313 -3.03 -6.52 -6.17
C ASN A 313 -2.20 -7.80 -6.13
N LEU A 314 -2.55 -8.69 -5.20
CA LEU A 314 -1.98 -10.02 -5.08
C LEU A 314 -2.80 -11.01 -5.91
N GLN A 315 -2.43 -12.29 -5.88
CA GLN A 315 -3.05 -13.28 -6.73
C GLN A 315 -4.54 -13.47 -6.44
N THR A 316 -5.35 -13.49 -7.48
CA THR A 316 -6.80 -13.73 -7.42
C THR A 316 -7.11 -15.16 -6.94
N ILE A 317 -8.08 -15.32 -6.06
CA ILE A 317 -8.68 -16.57 -5.62
C ILE A 317 -10.18 -16.58 -5.90
N GLY A 318 -10.81 -17.73 -5.85
CA GLY A 318 -12.24 -17.92 -6.09
C GLY A 318 -12.64 -17.87 -7.56
N GLY A 319 -13.91 -18.03 -7.82
CA GLY A 319 -14.50 -17.99 -9.15
C GLY A 319 -13.81 -18.94 -10.15
N GLU A 320 -13.64 -18.46 -11.36
CA GLU A 320 -13.02 -19.24 -12.46
C GLU A 320 -11.54 -19.58 -12.24
N THR A 321 -10.86 -19.03 -11.22
CA THR A 321 -9.46 -19.34 -10.94
C THR A 321 -9.25 -20.76 -10.44
N GLY A 322 -10.27 -21.38 -9.84
CA GLY A 322 -10.19 -22.67 -9.19
C GLY A 322 -9.26 -22.72 -7.96
N ARG A 323 -8.81 -21.57 -7.48
CA ARG A 323 -7.92 -21.45 -6.31
C ARG A 323 -8.73 -21.04 -5.09
N SER A 324 -8.58 -21.77 -3.99
CA SER A 324 -9.21 -21.41 -2.71
C SER A 324 -8.30 -20.60 -1.79
N ALA A 325 -7.03 -20.43 -2.14
CA ALA A 325 -6.08 -19.64 -1.37
C ALA A 325 -4.96 -19.05 -2.24
N SER A 326 -4.40 -17.93 -1.79
CA SER A 326 -3.13 -17.38 -2.26
C SER A 326 -2.21 -17.07 -1.07
N THR A 327 -0.90 -17.17 -1.29
CA THR A 327 0.12 -16.69 -0.36
C THR A 327 1.14 -15.91 -1.14
N ASP A 328 1.31 -14.64 -0.80
CA ASP A 328 2.15 -13.70 -1.52
C ASP A 328 3.08 -12.94 -0.55
N ALA A 329 4.27 -12.61 -1.00
CA ALA A 329 5.21 -11.80 -0.25
C ALA A 329 5.22 -10.37 -0.76
N LEU A 330 4.99 -9.43 0.15
CA LEU A 330 5.11 -7.99 -0.05
C LEU A 330 6.35 -7.50 0.70
N VAL A 331 7.41 -7.16 -0.02
CA VAL A 331 8.61 -6.63 0.60
C VAL A 331 8.66 -5.12 0.40
N LEU A 332 8.99 -4.41 1.47
CA LEU A 332 9.25 -2.98 1.42
C LEU A 332 10.69 -2.71 1.81
N TRP A 333 11.37 -1.94 0.98
CA TRP A 333 12.70 -1.40 1.24
C TRP A 333 12.63 0.12 1.30
N LEU A 334 13.28 0.68 2.30
CA LEU A 334 13.39 2.12 2.51
C LEU A 334 14.86 2.53 2.56
N TYR A 335 15.20 3.60 1.84
CA TYR A 335 16.49 4.24 1.86
C TYR A 335 16.33 5.73 2.12
N VAL A 336 17.14 6.29 3.03
CA VAL A 336 17.11 7.71 3.37
C VAL A 336 18.53 8.27 3.43
N GLY A 337 18.84 9.30 2.66
CA GLY A 337 20.19 9.87 2.60
C GLY A 337 20.32 11.06 1.65
N ALA A 338 21.52 11.38 1.25
CA ALA A 338 21.79 12.40 0.23
C ALA A 338 21.09 12.03 -1.10
N SER A 339 20.57 13.02 -1.80
CA SER A 339 19.70 12.80 -2.98
C SER A 339 20.39 12.01 -4.08
N ASP A 340 21.67 12.30 -4.35
CA ASP A 340 22.48 11.60 -5.34
C ASP A 340 22.69 10.12 -5.01
N ARG A 341 22.89 9.79 -3.72
CA ARG A 341 23.02 8.41 -3.25
C ARG A 341 21.69 7.64 -3.39
N VAL A 342 20.59 8.25 -2.98
CA VAL A 342 19.26 7.63 -3.10
C VAL A 342 18.85 7.42 -4.56
N LYS A 343 19.23 8.34 -5.46
CA LYS A 343 19.06 8.17 -6.92
C LYS A 343 19.89 7.02 -7.49
N ALA A 344 21.15 6.88 -7.06
CA ALA A 344 21.98 5.75 -7.46
C ALA A 344 21.38 4.41 -6.99
N ILE A 345 20.82 4.36 -5.78
CA ILE A 345 20.10 3.19 -5.28
C ILE A 345 18.85 2.89 -6.13
N ALA A 346 18.08 3.92 -6.53
CA ALA A 346 16.94 3.73 -7.41
C ALA A 346 17.35 3.11 -8.77
N LEU A 347 18.48 3.53 -9.33
CA LEU A 347 19.01 2.92 -10.55
C LEU A 347 19.30 1.43 -10.37
N HIS A 348 19.91 1.03 -9.24
CA HIS A 348 20.19 -0.39 -8.97
C HIS A 348 18.92 -1.21 -8.73
N LEU A 349 17.94 -0.67 -8.03
CA LEU A 349 16.74 -1.42 -7.65
C LEU A 349 15.67 -1.42 -8.72
N LEU A 350 15.51 -0.33 -9.45
CA LEU A 350 14.41 -0.12 -10.41
C LEU A 350 14.87 -0.08 -11.87
N GLY A 351 16.17 0.08 -12.12
CA GLY A 351 16.70 0.32 -13.47
C GLY A 351 16.31 1.71 -14.02
N ILE A 352 16.02 2.67 -13.14
CA ILE A 352 15.52 4.00 -13.49
C ILE A 352 16.52 5.06 -13.01
N GLU A 353 16.97 5.88 -13.93
CA GLU A 353 17.74 7.09 -13.65
C GLU A 353 16.76 8.25 -13.35
N ILE A 354 16.93 8.91 -12.16
CA ILE A 354 16.03 9.98 -11.68
C ILE A 354 16.67 11.35 -11.87
#